data_e6d2e3cf8151d1d8dc334bf6206c15e7
#
_entry.id   e6d2e3cf8151d1d8dc334bf6206c15e7
#
_cell.length_a   1.000
_cell.length_b   1.000
_cell.length_c   1.000
_cell.angle_alpha   90.00
_cell.angle_beta   90.00
_cell.angle_gamma   90.00
#
_symmetry.space_group_name_H-M   'P 1'
#
loop_
_entity.id
_entity.type
_entity.pdbx_description
1 polymer ?
#
loop_
_entity_poly.entity_id
_entity_poly.type
_entity_poly.pdbx_seq_one_letter_code
_entity_poly.pdbx_strand_id
1 'polypeptide(L)'
;MEYRMEHDSMGDVRVPADRYWGAQTQRSFENFPIGQGREPMPPEIIHAFGILKKAAALTNARLCPTAMTAEKCSAICAAADEVISGKLADHFPLVVWQTGSGTQTNMNANEVLANRGNELAGRRLLHPNDDVNRSQSSNDTFPTALHIAAVCALEDGVLPALTELVDSLKRLEAENEGVIKAGRTHLQDATPISFPQEISGWRSSLERDAELIRLALPPLRELALGGTAVGTGLNAPAGFAEEVAAEISRLTGKDFRSAPNKFHALTSRDELVFAHGALQALAGDLMKLANDIRWLGSGPRNGLGELFLPENEPGSSIMPGKVNPTQCEALTMIAVQVMANGAGIGFAASQGNFELNVFLPVLAHEFLQSARLLAEGMRSFRLRCADGIRANREKMAENLRRSLMLVTALSPTIGYEAAAETAKLAHREDLTLREACLRLGCLTGEQFDALFHPEEMV
;
A
#
# COMPACT_ATOMS: atom_id res chain seq x y z
N MET A 1 1.11 -36.88 -17.57
CA MET A 1 0.61 -35.56 -18.00
C MET A 1 0.49 -35.61 -19.49
N GLU A 2 -0.66 -35.30 -20.08
CA GLU A 2 -0.84 -35.24 -21.51
C GLU A 2 -0.34 -33.89 -22.03
N TYR A 3 0.17 -33.88 -23.29
CA TYR A 3 0.68 -32.69 -23.95
C TYR A 3 0.03 -32.50 -25.30
N ARG A 4 -0.14 -31.25 -25.71
CA ARG A 4 -0.47 -30.87 -27.06
C ARG A 4 0.70 -30.13 -27.70
N MET A 5 0.76 -30.12 -29.02
CA MET A 5 1.75 -29.36 -29.77
C MET A 5 1.20 -27.97 -30.07
N GLU A 6 1.94 -26.95 -29.73
CA GLU A 6 1.71 -25.56 -30.10
C GLU A 6 2.84 -25.08 -31.00
N HIS A 7 2.60 -24.04 -31.80
CA HIS A 7 3.56 -23.52 -32.74
C HIS A 7 3.69 -21.99 -32.62
N ASP A 8 4.93 -21.52 -32.73
CA ASP A 8 5.27 -20.10 -32.87
C ASP A 8 6.32 -19.89 -33.98
N SER A 9 6.81 -18.67 -34.19
CA SER A 9 7.83 -18.34 -35.19
C SER A 9 9.17 -19.08 -35.02
N MET A 10 9.42 -19.70 -33.84
CA MET A 10 10.63 -20.48 -33.55
C MET A 10 10.42 -22.01 -33.74
N GLY A 11 9.18 -22.43 -34.04
CA GLY A 11 8.83 -23.83 -34.29
C GLY A 11 7.91 -24.42 -33.22
N ASP A 12 7.83 -25.75 -33.21
CA ASP A 12 6.95 -26.50 -32.33
C ASP A 12 7.43 -26.56 -30.89
N VAL A 13 6.47 -26.52 -29.95
CA VAL A 13 6.74 -26.70 -28.52
C VAL A 13 5.61 -27.52 -27.87
N ARG A 14 5.95 -28.34 -26.88
CA ARG A 14 5.01 -29.17 -26.13
C ARG A 14 4.44 -28.36 -24.97
N VAL A 15 3.11 -28.24 -24.92
CA VAL A 15 2.40 -27.55 -23.85
C VAL A 15 1.49 -28.54 -23.11
N PRO A 16 1.35 -28.49 -21.78
CA PRO A 16 0.39 -29.35 -21.07
C PRO A 16 -1.02 -29.20 -21.66
N ALA A 17 -1.68 -30.33 -21.92
CA ALA A 17 -2.96 -30.34 -22.65
C ALA A 17 -4.11 -29.68 -21.86
N ASP A 18 -4.01 -29.67 -20.54
CA ASP A 18 -4.98 -29.08 -19.59
C ASP A 18 -4.78 -27.58 -19.37
N ARG A 19 -3.85 -26.93 -20.07
CA ARG A 19 -3.53 -25.51 -19.91
C ARG A 19 -3.94 -24.70 -21.13
N TYR A 20 -4.42 -23.46 -20.94
CA TYR A 20 -4.79 -22.57 -22.04
C TYR A 20 -3.63 -21.73 -22.60
N TRP A 21 -2.48 -21.67 -21.91
CA TRP A 21 -1.34 -20.96 -22.49
C TRP A 21 -0.78 -21.68 -23.72
N GLY A 22 -0.06 -20.97 -24.57
CA GLY A 22 0.48 -21.49 -25.81
C GLY A 22 2.00 -21.58 -25.83
N ALA A 23 2.56 -21.53 -27.05
CA ALA A 23 3.97 -21.75 -27.32
C ALA A 23 4.89 -20.70 -26.65
N GLN A 24 4.55 -19.41 -26.75
CA GLN A 24 5.41 -18.34 -26.23
C GLN A 24 5.46 -18.35 -24.71
N THR A 25 4.35 -18.61 -24.04
CA THR A 25 4.31 -18.77 -22.59
C THR A 25 5.12 -19.99 -22.15
N GLN A 26 4.99 -21.12 -22.82
CA GLN A 26 5.75 -22.32 -22.49
C GLN A 26 7.26 -22.08 -22.60
N ARG A 27 7.71 -21.44 -23.69
CA ARG A 27 9.14 -21.07 -23.83
C ARG A 27 9.61 -20.15 -22.72
N SER A 28 8.81 -19.16 -22.31
CA SER A 28 9.15 -18.27 -21.20
C SER A 28 9.26 -19.03 -19.88
N PHE A 29 8.31 -19.92 -19.61
CA PHE A 29 8.33 -20.78 -18.43
C PHE A 29 9.58 -21.64 -18.34
N GLU A 30 10.05 -22.17 -19.49
CA GLU A 30 11.28 -22.98 -19.57
C GLU A 30 12.55 -22.14 -19.54
N ASN A 31 12.52 -20.92 -20.13
CA ASN A 31 13.69 -20.04 -20.24
C ASN A 31 14.01 -19.30 -18.93
N PHE A 32 13.03 -19.09 -18.08
CA PHE A 32 13.19 -18.35 -16.82
C PHE A 32 12.81 -19.21 -15.60
N PRO A 33 13.56 -20.27 -15.29
CA PRO A 33 13.30 -21.08 -14.10
C PRO A 33 13.80 -20.40 -12.81
N ILE A 34 13.41 -19.15 -12.60
CA ILE A 34 13.88 -18.26 -11.54
C ILE A 34 12.70 -17.91 -10.65
N GLY A 35 12.71 -18.33 -9.39
CA GLY A 35 11.64 -18.02 -8.43
C GLY A 35 10.29 -18.68 -8.75
N GLN A 36 10.25 -19.71 -9.60
CA GLN A 36 9.01 -20.42 -9.95
C GLN A 36 8.29 -20.95 -8.70
N GLY A 37 6.97 -20.67 -8.61
CA GLY A 37 6.15 -21.01 -7.46
C GLY A 37 6.38 -20.16 -6.21
N ARG A 38 7.32 -19.21 -6.25
CA ARG A 38 7.58 -18.27 -5.14
C ARG A 38 7.35 -16.81 -5.50
N GLU A 39 7.70 -16.43 -6.72
CA GLU A 39 7.65 -15.04 -7.21
C GLU A 39 6.87 -14.98 -8.54
N PRO A 40 5.58 -15.39 -8.53
CA PRO A 40 4.74 -15.31 -9.71
C PRO A 40 4.46 -13.84 -10.06
N MET A 41 4.07 -13.59 -11.31
CA MET A 41 3.50 -12.30 -11.71
C MET A 41 2.32 -11.97 -10.80
N PRO A 42 2.25 -10.75 -10.22
CA PRO A 42 1.15 -10.37 -9.33
C PRO A 42 -0.23 -10.61 -9.95
N PRO A 43 -1.17 -11.22 -9.23
CA PRO A 43 -2.51 -11.51 -9.75
C PRO A 43 -3.26 -10.24 -10.15
N GLU A 44 -2.97 -9.11 -9.56
CA GLU A 44 -3.51 -7.80 -9.91
C GLU A 44 -3.16 -7.40 -11.35
N ILE A 45 -1.96 -7.76 -11.83
CA ILE A 45 -1.54 -7.56 -13.23
C ILE A 45 -2.35 -8.45 -14.15
N ILE A 46 -2.57 -9.70 -13.79
CA ILE A 46 -3.37 -10.63 -14.59
C ILE A 46 -4.82 -10.15 -14.71
N HIS A 47 -5.40 -9.73 -13.59
CA HIS A 47 -6.73 -9.11 -13.55
C HIS A 47 -6.80 -7.87 -14.46
N ALA A 48 -5.81 -6.98 -14.38
CA ALA A 48 -5.72 -5.78 -15.21
C ALA A 48 -5.59 -6.12 -16.72
N PHE A 49 -4.85 -7.17 -17.06
CA PHE A 49 -4.81 -7.66 -18.45
C PHE A 49 -6.18 -8.15 -18.93
N GLY A 50 -6.96 -8.83 -18.10
CA GLY A 50 -8.33 -9.20 -18.40
C GLY A 50 -9.18 -7.98 -18.78
N ILE A 51 -9.15 -6.93 -17.97
CA ILE A 51 -9.85 -5.66 -18.22
C ILE A 51 -9.37 -5.00 -19.51
N LEU A 52 -8.04 -4.87 -19.68
CA LEU A 52 -7.43 -4.24 -20.84
C LEU A 52 -7.81 -4.96 -22.15
N LYS A 53 -7.70 -6.29 -22.18
CA LYS A 53 -8.00 -7.09 -23.38
C LYS A 53 -9.49 -7.06 -23.74
N LYS A 54 -10.37 -7.07 -22.73
CA LYS A 54 -11.81 -6.86 -22.92
C LYS A 54 -12.10 -5.48 -23.52
N ALA A 55 -11.52 -4.43 -22.95
CA ALA A 55 -11.68 -3.06 -23.44
C ALA A 55 -11.17 -2.92 -24.89
N ALA A 56 -9.99 -3.48 -25.17
CA ALA A 56 -9.41 -3.45 -26.54
C ALA A 56 -10.28 -4.19 -27.55
N ALA A 57 -10.85 -5.35 -27.20
CA ALA A 57 -11.76 -6.09 -28.10
C ALA A 57 -13.04 -5.29 -28.39
N LEU A 58 -13.66 -4.70 -27.36
CA LEU A 58 -14.85 -3.86 -27.49
C LEU A 58 -14.59 -2.62 -28.39
N THR A 59 -13.45 -1.97 -28.17
CA THR A 59 -13.02 -0.80 -28.95
C THR A 59 -12.73 -1.18 -30.40
N ASN A 60 -11.97 -2.26 -30.63
CA ASN A 60 -11.69 -2.74 -31.99
C ASN A 60 -12.97 -3.19 -32.74
N ALA A 61 -13.97 -3.73 -32.03
CA ALA A 61 -15.25 -4.08 -32.63
C ALA A 61 -16.01 -2.84 -33.15
N ARG A 62 -15.85 -1.69 -32.55
CA ARG A 62 -16.41 -0.41 -33.04
C ARG A 62 -15.58 0.21 -34.15
N LEU A 63 -14.26 0.24 -34.02
CA LEU A 63 -13.37 0.93 -34.97
C LEU A 63 -12.99 0.07 -36.18
N CYS A 64 -12.94 -1.25 -36.05
CA CYS A 64 -12.50 -2.19 -37.05
C CYS A 64 -13.45 -3.40 -37.16
N PRO A 65 -14.76 -3.23 -37.40
CA PRO A 65 -15.76 -4.30 -37.31
C PRO A 65 -15.56 -5.45 -38.31
N THR A 66 -14.87 -5.22 -39.42
CA THR A 66 -14.52 -6.26 -40.38
C THR A 66 -13.42 -7.20 -39.88
N ALA A 67 -12.49 -6.70 -39.08
CA ALA A 67 -11.40 -7.48 -38.52
C ALA A 67 -11.76 -8.05 -37.15
N MET A 68 -12.45 -7.28 -36.31
CA MET A 68 -12.97 -7.67 -35.00
C MET A 68 -14.49 -7.82 -35.10
N THR A 69 -14.94 -8.99 -35.61
CA THR A 69 -16.38 -9.29 -35.73
C THR A 69 -17.05 -9.40 -34.37
N ALA A 70 -18.37 -9.27 -34.31
CA ALA A 70 -19.15 -9.41 -33.10
C ALA A 70 -18.90 -10.77 -32.40
N GLU A 71 -18.72 -11.84 -33.16
CA GLU A 71 -18.43 -13.18 -32.64
C GLU A 71 -17.05 -13.24 -32.00
N LYS A 72 -15.98 -12.72 -32.61
CA LYS A 72 -14.65 -12.64 -32.07
C LYS A 72 -14.62 -11.80 -30.79
N CYS A 73 -15.24 -10.62 -30.81
CA CYS A 73 -15.35 -9.74 -29.66
C CYS A 73 -16.05 -10.45 -28.47
N SER A 74 -17.19 -11.12 -28.75
CA SER A 74 -17.92 -11.86 -27.73
C SER A 74 -17.08 -12.97 -27.09
N ALA A 75 -16.34 -13.74 -27.90
CA ALA A 75 -15.48 -14.83 -27.41
C ALA A 75 -14.31 -14.30 -26.56
N ILE A 76 -13.66 -13.19 -27.00
CA ILE A 76 -12.60 -12.55 -26.19
C ILE A 76 -13.17 -12.01 -24.89
N CYS A 77 -14.31 -11.32 -24.91
CA CYS A 77 -14.94 -10.75 -23.71
C CYS A 77 -15.33 -11.84 -22.71
N ALA A 78 -15.90 -12.95 -23.17
CA ALA A 78 -16.27 -14.07 -22.27
C ALA A 78 -15.04 -14.70 -21.60
N ALA A 79 -13.96 -14.94 -22.36
CA ALA A 79 -12.71 -15.45 -21.79
C ALA A 79 -12.06 -14.43 -20.83
N ALA A 80 -12.11 -13.13 -21.16
CA ALA A 80 -11.58 -12.06 -20.32
C ALA A 80 -12.35 -11.96 -18.98
N ASP A 81 -13.68 -12.16 -18.98
CA ASP A 81 -14.46 -12.18 -17.75
C ASP A 81 -14.05 -13.35 -16.81
N GLU A 82 -13.67 -14.50 -17.39
CA GLU A 82 -13.11 -15.59 -16.60
C GLU A 82 -11.72 -15.27 -16.03
N VAL A 83 -10.88 -14.51 -16.73
CA VAL A 83 -9.60 -14.00 -16.21
C VAL A 83 -9.84 -12.99 -15.10
N ILE A 84 -10.73 -12.01 -15.31
CA ILE A 84 -11.09 -10.97 -14.33
C ILE A 84 -11.64 -11.60 -13.04
N SER A 85 -12.46 -12.64 -13.14
CA SER A 85 -13.00 -13.34 -11.98
C SER A 85 -12.00 -14.25 -11.25
N GLY A 86 -10.78 -14.42 -11.79
CA GLY A 86 -9.75 -15.32 -11.24
C GLY A 86 -9.95 -16.80 -11.57
N LYS A 87 -10.99 -17.17 -12.31
CA LYS A 87 -11.28 -18.56 -12.68
C LYS A 87 -10.15 -19.23 -13.48
N LEU A 88 -9.37 -18.45 -14.21
CA LEU A 88 -8.26 -18.92 -15.03
C LEU A 88 -6.87 -18.66 -14.40
N ALA A 89 -6.78 -18.41 -13.10
CA ALA A 89 -5.51 -18.05 -12.42
C ALA A 89 -4.39 -19.10 -12.67
N ASP A 90 -4.71 -20.40 -12.66
CA ASP A 90 -3.77 -21.50 -12.89
C ASP A 90 -3.17 -21.55 -14.29
N HIS A 91 -3.65 -20.71 -15.22
CA HIS A 91 -3.16 -20.59 -16.59
C HIS A 91 -2.12 -19.47 -16.78
N PHE A 92 -1.66 -18.85 -15.68
CA PHE A 92 -0.67 -17.77 -15.68
C PHE A 92 0.55 -18.17 -14.84
N PRO A 93 1.44 -19.05 -15.36
CA PRO A 93 2.52 -19.64 -14.60
C PRO A 93 3.78 -18.78 -14.54
N LEU A 94 3.81 -17.62 -15.20
CA LEU A 94 5.02 -16.83 -15.40
C LEU A 94 5.43 -16.08 -14.12
N VAL A 95 6.74 -15.90 -14.01
CA VAL A 95 7.38 -15.24 -12.86
C VAL A 95 7.67 -13.76 -13.17
N VAL A 96 8.00 -13.00 -12.11
CA VAL A 96 8.47 -11.60 -12.23
C VAL A 96 9.78 -11.52 -13.03
N TRP A 97 10.69 -12.50 -12.86
CA TRP A 97 12.00 -12.58 -13.49
C TRP A 97 11.91 -13.09 -14.93
N GLN A 98 11.36 -12.24 -15.81
CA GLN A 98 11.17 -12.49 -17.23
C GLN A 98 11.72 -11.32 -18.05
N THR A 99 11.39 -11.21 -19.34
CA THR A 99 11.76 -10.03 -20.12
C THR A 99 11.23 -8.75 -19.48
N GLY A 100 12.07 -7.73 -19.39
CA GLY A 100 11.77 -6.50 -18.67
C GLY A 100 10.64 -5.65 -19.26
N SER A 101 10.24 -5.89 -20.50
CA SER A 101 9.07 -5.26 -21.13
C SER A 101 7.73 -5.91 -20.72
N GLY A 102 7.76 -7.08 -20.09
CA GLY A 102 6.57 -7.87 -19.77
C GLY A 102 5.90 -8.55 -20.97
N THR A 103 6.62 -8.67 -22.09
CA THR A 103 6.08 -9.27 -23.31
C THR A 103 5.52 -10.67 -23.11
N GLN A 104 6.20 -11.51 -22.32
CA GLN A 104 5.72 -12.86 -22.07
C GLN A 104 4.41 -12.87 -21.28
N THR A 105 4.21 -11.97 -20.32
CA THR A 105 2.93 -11.84 -19.61
C THR A 105 1.81 -11.36 -20.56
N ASN A 106 2.09 -10.40 -21.44
CA ASN A 106 1.12 -10.00 -22.48
C ASN A 106 0.77 -11.17 -23.39
N MET A 107 1.77 -11.96 -23.82
CA MET A 107 1.51 -13.12 -24.67
C MET A 107 0.79 -14.23 -23.92
N ASN A 108 1.09 -14.44 -22.64
CA ASN A 108 0.34 -15.37 -21.81
C ASN A 108 -1.16 -15.00 -21.78
N ALA A 109 -1.48 -13.73 -21.56
CA ALA A 109 -2.87 -13.28 -21.61
C ALA A 109 -3.48 -13.50 -23.00
N ASN A 110 -2.76 -13.15 -24.07
CA ASN A 110 -3.25 -13.34 -25.44
C ASN A 110 -3.53 -14.82 -25.75
N GLU A 111 -2.62 -15.72 -25.41
CA GLU A 111 -2.73 -17.16 -25.64
C GLU A 111 -3.87 -17.79 -24.83
N VAL A 112 -3.98 -17.46 -23.54
CA VAL A 112 -5.07 -17.93 -22.68
C VAL A 112 -6.42 -17.47 -23.19
N LEU A 113 -6.56 -16.19 -23.54
CA LEU A 113 -7.82 -15.64 -24.04
C LEU A 113 -8.21 -16.22 -25.41
N ALA A 114 -7.23 -16.41 -26.32
CA ALA A 114 -7.50 -17.02 -27.62
C ALA A 114 -7.92 -18.48 -27.48
N ASN A 115 -7.20 -19.29 -26.71
CA ASN A 115 -7.49 -20.71 -26.57
C ASN A 115 -8.81 -20.93 -25.80
N ARG A 116 -9.06 -20.19 -24.72
CA ARG A 116 -10.32 -20.28 -24.00
C ARG A 116 -11.50 -19.76 -24.84
N GLY A 117 -11.32 -18.66 -25.56
CA GLY A 117 -12.34 -18.13 -26.48
C GLY A 117 -12.66 -19.10 -27.62
N ASN A 118 -11.67 -19.79 -28.17
CA ASN A 118 -11.84 -20.85 -29.17
C ASN A 118 -12.65 -22.03 -28.61
N GLU A 119 -12.36 -22.45 -27.39
CA GLU A 119 -13.11 -23.52 -26.72
C GLU A 119 -14.58 -23.10 -26.51
N LEU A 120 -14.81 -21.88 -26.01
CA LEU A 120 -16.16 -21.33 -25.82
C LEU A 120 -16.95 -21.20 -27.13
N ALA A 121 -16.25 -20.88 -28.23
CA ALA A 121 -16.85 -20.83 -29.59
C ALA A 121 -17.05 -22.21 -30.27
N GLY A 122 -16.49 -23.27 -29.63
CA GLY A 122 -16.52 -24.63 -30.20
C GLY A 122 -15.73 -24.81 -31.50
N ARG A 123 -14.88 -23.85 -31.89
CA ARG A 123 -14.04 -23.85 -33.09
C ARG A 123 -12.85 -22.91 -32.97
N ARG A 124 -11.86 -23.07 -33.85
CA ARG A 124 -10.74 -22.14 -33.97
C ARG A 124 -11.23 -20.83 -34.62
N LEU A 125 -11.50 -19.83 -33.81
CA LEU A 125 -12.02 -18.51 -34.19
C LEU A 125 -10.99 -17.41 -34.00
N LEU A 126 -10.18 -17.49 -32.93
CA LEU A 126 -9.26 -16.46 -32.47
C LEU A 126 -7.79 -16.87 -32.65
N HIS A 127 -6.96 -15.88 -33.00
CA HIS A 127 -5.52 -15.98 -32.98
C HIS A 127 -4.94 -15.01 -31.93
N PRO A 128 -3.95 -15.43 -31.10
CA PRO A 128 -3.41 -14.59 -30.02
C PRO A 128 -2.92 -13.22 -30.48
N ASN A 129 -2.16 -13.17 -31.60
CA ASN A 129 -1.56 -11.93 -32.07
C ASN A 129 -2.54 -11.13 -32.97
N ASP A 130 -3.24 -11.80 -33.92
CA ASP A 130 -4.03 -11.11 -34.93
C ASP A 130 -5.35 -10.57 -34.38
N ASP A 131 -5.92 -11.25 -33.39
CA ASP A 131 -7.23 -10.91 -32.83
C ASP A 131 -7.10 -10.33 -31.41
N VAL A 132 -6.53 -11.06 -30.45
CA VAL A 132 -6.49 -10.64 -29.06
C VAL A 132 -5.54 -9.45 -28.84
N ASN A 133 -4.40 -9.44 -29.55
CA ASN A 133 -3.41 -8.35 -29.47
C ASN A 133 -3.60 -7.23 -30.51
N ARG A 134 -4.72 -7.24 -31.23
CA ARG A 134 -5.00 -6.24 -32.28
C ARG A 134 -4.91 -4.81 -31.78
N SER A 135 -4.26 -3.93 -32.57
CA SER A 135 -4.02 -2.51 -32.25
C SER A 135 -3.13 -2.26 -31.01
N GLN A 136 -2.39 -3.25 -30.57
CA GLN A 136 -1.59 -3.22 -29.33
C GLN A 136 -0.16 -3.70 -29.57
N SER A 137 0.71 -3.35 -28.63
CA SER A 137 2.03 -3.94 -28.44
C SER A 137 2.19 -4.34 -26.97
N SER A 138 3.09 -5.28 -26.66
CA SER A 138 3.48 -5.54 -25.27
C SER A 138 4.01 -4.28 -24.58
N ASN A 139 4.63 -3.39 -25.37
CA ASN A 139 5.26 -2.17 -24.87
C ASN A 139 4.25 -1.16 -24.31
N ASP A 140 3.04 -1.10 -24.86
CA ASP A 140 1.98 -0.23 -24.35
C ASP A 140 0.95 -0.95 -23.47
N THR A 141 0.81 -2.28 -23.60
CA THR A 141 -0.15 -3.05 -22.79
C THR A 141 0.33 -3.28 -21.36
N PHE A 142 1.59 -3.68 -21.16
CA PHE A 142 2.07 -3.98 -19.81
C PHE A 142 2.08 -2.75 -18.90
N PRO A 143 2.63 -1.57 -19.29
CA PRO A 143 2.52 -0.37 -18.45
C PRO A 143 1.07 0.07 -18.24
N THR A 144 0.18 -0.13 -19.19
CA THR A 144 -1.26 0.13 -19.01
C THR A 144 -1.87 -0.81 -17.97
N ALA A 145 -1.59 -2.12 -18.02
CA ALA A 145 -2.05 -3.08 -17.02
C ALA A 145 -1.49 -2.74 -15.62
N LEU A 146 -0.23 -2.31 -15.54
CA LEU A 146 0.39 -1.86 -14.30
C LEU A 146 -0.32 -0.62 -13.72
N HIS A 147 -0.65 0.37 -14.54
CA HIS A 147 -1.41 1.54 -14.11
C HIS A 147 -2.81 1.19 -13.63
N ILE A 148 -3.54 0.34 -14.35
CA ILE A 148 -4.86 -0.15 -13.92
C ILE A 148 -4.74 -0.85 -12.56
N ALA A 149 -3.80 -1.78 -12.42
CA ALA A 149 -3.58 -2.51 -11.18
C ALA A 149 -3.20 -1.57 -10.01
N ALA A 150 -2.31 -0.60 -10.26
CA ALA A 150 -1.87 0.37 -9.26
C ALA A 150 -3.03 1.26 -8.76
N VAL A 151 -3.83 1.82 -9.68
CA VAL A 151 -4.99 2.65 -9.31
C VAL A 151 -6.01 1.83 -8.52
N CYS A 152 -6.32 0.60 -8.95
CA CYS A 152 -7.22 -0.28 -8.21
C CYS A 152 -6.68 -0.63 -6.82
N ALA A 153 -5.39 -0.96 -6.70
CA ALA A 153 -4.77 -1.28 -5.41
C ALA A 153 -4.83 -0.10 -4.42
N LEU A 154 -4.64 1.13 -4.91
CA LEU A 154 -4.72 2.33 -4.08
C LEU A 154 -6.16 2.67 -3.70
N GLU A 155 -7.09 2.71 -4.65
CA GLU A 155 -8.46 3.16 -4.40
C GLU A 155 -9.35 2.12 -3.74
N ASP A 156 -9.19 0.84 -4.06
CA ASP A 156 -10.03 -0.25 -3.53
C ASP A 156 -9.36 -0.98 -2.34
N GLY A 157 -8.04 -0.80 -2.18
CA GLY A 157 -7.25 -1.45 -1.14
C GLY A 157 -6.77 -0.49 -0.05
N VAL A 158 -5.79 0.37 -0.39
CA VAL A 158 -5.05 1.19 0.58
C VAL A 158 -5.94 2.27 1.20
N LEU A 159 -6.61 3.09 0.38
CA LEU A 159 -7.42 4.20 0.87
C LEU A 159 -8.59 3.75 1.77
N PRO A 160 -9.36 2.69 1.46
CA PRO A 160 -10.37 2.18 2.38
C PRO A 160 -9.78 1.68 3.70
N ALA A 161 -8.69 0.91 3.68
CA ALA A 161 -8.04 0.41 4.89
C ALA A 161 -7.52 1.55 5.79
N LEU A 162 -6.97 2.59 5.16
CA LEU A 162 -6.51 3.79 5.85
C LEU A 162 -7.68 4.57 6.46
N THR A 163 -8.79 4.73 5.74
CA THR A 163 -10.00 5.37 6.25
C THR A 163 -10.56 4.62 7.47
N GLU A 164 -10.63 3.30 7.40
CA GLU A 164 -11.07 2.46 8.51
C GLU A 164 -10.20 2.61 9.76
N LEU A 165 -8.86 2.71 9.59
CA LEU A 165 -7.93 2.92 10.70
C LEU A 165 -8.08 4.32 11.30
N VAL A 166 -8.21 5.35 10.46
CA VAL A 166 -8.48 6.73 10.90
C VAL A 166 -9.77 6.80 11.73
N ASP A 167 -10.83 6.13 11.30
CA ASP A 167 -12.10 6.11 12.04
C ASP A 167 -11.99 5.37 13.38
N SER A 168 -11.13 4.35 13.49
CA SER A 168 -10.79 3.74 14.79
C SER A 168 -10.08 4.70 15.72
N LEU A 169 -9.13 5.48 15.21
CA LEU A 169 -8.43 6.49 16.02
C LEU A 169 -9.38 7.61 16.47
N LYS A 170 -10.32 8.05 15.64
CA LYS A 170 -11.37 9.02 16.03
C LYS A 170 -12.22 8.49 17.19
N ARG A 171 -12.60 7.22 17.17
CA ARG A 171 -13.32 6.61 18.29
C ARG A 171 -12.49 6.58 19.56
N LEU A 172 -11.23 6.14 19.45
CA LEU A 172 -10.30 6.10 20.57
C LEU A 172 -10.07 7.49 21.18
N GLU A 173 -9.96 8.53 20.34
CA GLU A 173 -9.85 9.93 20.73
C GLU A 173 -11.07 10.36 21.57
N ALA A 174 -12.29 10.11 21.06
CA ALA A 174 -13.54 10.48 21.74
C ALA A 174 -13.75 9.72 23.07
N GLU A 175 -13.40 8.43 23.13
CA GLU A 175 -13.54 7.60 24.33
C GLU A 175 -12.60 8.02 25.48
N ASN A 176 -11.56 8.79 25.17
CA ASN A 176 -10.56 9.23 26.13
C ASN A 176 -10.61 10.74 26.42
N GLU A 177 -11.73 11.41 26.12
CA GLU A 177 -11.91 12.81 26.45
C GLU A 177 -11.62 13.09 27.94
N GLY A 178 -10.87 14.15 28.23
CA GLY A 178 -10.46 14.55 29.57
C GLY A 178 -9.33 13.71 30.21
N VAL A 179 -8.78 12.74 29.52
CA VAL A 179 -7.60 11.98 30.01
C VAL A 179 -6.34 12.78 29.78
N ILE A 180 -5.64 13.15 30.87
CA ILE A 180 -4.40 13.91 30.84
C ILE A 180 -3.24 12.99 31.24
N LYS A 181 -2.10 13.14 30.57
CA LYS A 181 -0.89 12.35 30.76
C LYS A 181 0.37 13.23 30.66
N ALA A 182 1.51 12.67 31.05
CA ALA A 182 2.79 13.30 30.77
C ALA A 182 3.10 13.22 29.27
N GLY A 183 3.38 14.36 28.64
CA GLY A 183 3.99 14.39 27.31
C GLY A 183 5.43 13.92 27.36
N ARG A 184 5.99 13.50 26.22
CA ARG A 184 7.39 13.08 26.12
C ARG A 184 8.03 13.63 24.84
N THR A 185 9.22 14.20 25.01
CA THR A 185 10.11 14.56 23.90
C THR A 185 11.48 13.95 24.19
N HIS A 186 12.18 13.43 23.17
CA HIS A 186 13.44 12.70 23.35
C HIS A 186 13.31 11.46 24.28
N LEU A 187 12.11 10.90 24.45
CA LEU A 187 11.74 9.90 25.46
C LEU A 187 11.91 10.38 26.91
N GLN A 188 12.10 11.68 27.13
CA GLN A 188 12.14 12.30 28.43
C GLN A 188 10.78 12.94 28.78
N ASP A 189 10.48 13.05 30.08
CA ASP A 189 9.28 13.70 30.55
C ASP A 189 9.21 15.16 30.05
N ALA A 190 8.04 15.55 29.59
CA ALA A 190 7.74 16.89 29.13
C ALA A 190 6.48 17.43 29.82
N THR A 191 6.00 18.59 29.37
CA THR A 191 4.76 19.18 29.86
C THR A 191 3.55 18.28 29.61
N PRO A 192 2.45 18.45 30.35
CA PRO A 192 1.23 17.69 30.17
C PRO A 192 0.67 17.79 28.75
N ILE A 193 0.02 16.73 28.33
CA ILE A 193 -0.78 16.64 27.10
C ILE A 193 -2.04 15.83 27.39
N SER A 194 -3.13 16.07 26.71
CA SER A 194 -4.26 15.14 26.77
C SER A 194 -3.99 13.91 25.88
N PHE A 195 -4.48 12.75 26.28
CA PHE A 195 -4.36 11.55 25.45
C PHE A 195 -5.11 11.69 24.09
N PRO A 196 -6.30 12.33 24.03
CA PRO A 196 -6.89 12.73 22.76
C PRO A 196 -5.98 13.56 21.84
N GLN A 197 -5.21 14.52 22.39
CA GLN A 197 -4.26 15.30 21.59
C GLN A 197 -3.15 14.43 20.99
N GLU A 198 -2.61 13.46 21.75
CA GLU A 198 -1.62 12.50 21.24
C GLU A 198 -2.21 11.63 20.12
N ILE A 199 -3.43 11.10 20.30
CA ILE A 199 -4.15 10.33 19.27
C ILE A 199 -4.44 11.19 18.03
N SER A 200 -4.83 12.45 18.22
CA SER A 200 -5.11 13.37 17.12
C SER A 200 -3.87 13.60 16.23
N GLY A 201 -2.68 13.59 16.83
CA GLY A 201 -1.42 13.65 16.09
C GLY A 201 -1.23 12.45 15.16
N TRP A 202 -1.46 11.23 15.67
CA TRP A 202 -1.41 10.01 14.85
C TRP A 202 -2.46 10.03 13.74
N ARG A 203 -3.69 10.40 14.06
CA ARG A 203 -4.80 10.49 13.11
C ARG A 203 -4.53 11.50 12.00
N SER A 204 -4.04 12.68 12.36
CA SER A 204 -3.76 13.76 11.40
C SER A 204 -2.68 13.38 10.39
N SER A 205 -1.64 12.66 10.81
CA SER A 205 -0.62 12.11 9.90
C SER A 205 -1.28 11.20 8.85
N LEU A 206 -2.10 10.24 9.29
CA LEU A 206 -2.76 9.29 8.39
C LEU A 206 -3.79 9.96 7.46
N GLU A 207 -4.52 10.97 7.93
CA GLU A 207 -5.41 11.77 7.09
C GLU A 207 -4.63 12.52 6.00
N ARG A 208 -3.44 13.03 6.35
CA ARG A 208 -2.55 13.68 5.39
C ARG A 208 -2.00 12.71 4.36
N ASP A 209 -1.62 11.49 4.78
CA ASP A 209 -1.17 10.45 3.87
C ASP A 209 -2.23 10.06 2.85
N ALA A 210 -3.51 10.01 3.27
CA ALA A 210 -4.61 9.77 2.34
C ALA A 210 -4.72 10.87 1.27
N GLU A 211 -4.44 12.14 1.62
CA GLU A 211 -4.38 13.25 0.67
C GLU A 211 -3.21 13.08 -0.31
N LEU A 212 -2.02 12.73 0.20
CA LEU A 212 -0.84 12.50 -0.65
C LEU A 212 -1.06 11.37 -1.66
N ILE A 213 -1.69 10.27 -1.24
CA ILE A 213 -2.06 9.16 -2.14
C ILE A 213 -3.07 9.65 -3.20
N ARG A 214 -4.08 10.42 -2.83
CA ARG A 214 -5.05 10.97 -3.80
C ARG A 214 -4.39 11.91 -4.80
N LEU A 215 -3.40 12.70 -4.40
CA LEU A 215 -2.63 13.58 -5.29
C LEU A 215 -1.80 12.80 -6.31
N ALA A 216 -1.42 11.56 -6.01
CA ALA A 216 -0.65 10.71 -6.90
C ALA A 216 -1.50 9.94 -7.94
N LEU A 217 -2.82 9.88 -7.77
CA LEU A 217 -3.71 9.13 -8.69
C LEU A 217 -3.82 9.74 -10.10
N PRO A 218 -3.93 11.07 -10.30
CA PRO A 218 -4.15 11.63 -11.64
C PRO A 218 -3.09 11.23 -12.68
N PRO A 219 -1.76 11.25 -12.43
CA PRO A 219 -0.78 10.78 -13.40
C PRO A 219 -0.83 9.26 -13.63
N LEU A 220 -1.15 8.44 -12.61
CA LEU A 220 -1.34 7.00 -12.77
C LEU A 220 -2.54 6.64 -13.67
N ARG A 221 -3.51 7.52 -13.81
CA ARG A 221 -4.68 7.32 -14.67
C ARG A 221 -4.41 7.60 -16.14
N GLU A 222 -3.19 8.03 -16.51
CA GLU A 222 -2.76 8.23 -17.89
C GLU A 222 -2.20 6.93 -18.46
N LEU A 223 -2.83 6.42 -19.53
CA LEU A 223 -2.52 5.11 -20.08
C LEU A 223 -1.64 5.19 -21.32
N ALA A 224 -0.63 4.33 -21.39
CA ALA A 224 0.27 4.19 -22.52
C ALA A 224 -0.41 3.56 -23.76
N LEU A 225 -1.52 2.83 -23.56
CA LEU A 225 -2.20 2.07 -24.61
C LEU A 225 -2.58 2.95 -25.79
N GLY A 226 -2.34 2.44 -26.99
CA GLY A 226 -2.43 3.17 -28.25
C GLY A 226 -1.11 3.76 -28.74
N GLY A 227 -0.03 3.75 -27.91
CA GLY A 227 1.33 4.10 -28.35
C GLY A 227 1.98 3.00 -29.20
N THR A 228 1.52 1.79 -29.05
CA THR A 228 2.04 0.57 -29.69
C THR A 228 3.54 0.35 -29.45
N ALA A 229 4.33 0.09 -30.48
CA ALA A 229 5.72 -0.36 -30.32
C ALA A 229 6.67 0.68 -29.72
N VAL A 230 6.57 1.93 -30.14
CA VAL A 230 7.51 3.02 -29.81
C VAL A 230 6.84 4.37 -29.49
N GLY A 231 5.51 4.41 -29.40
CA GLY A 231 4.75 5.62 -29.09
C GLY A 231 4.07 6.29 -30.28
N THR A 232 4.29 5.80 -31.50
CA THR A 232 3.74 6.40 -32.74
C THR A 232 2.33 5.94 -33.07
N GLY A 233 1.80 4.92 -32.37
CA GLY A 233 0.50 4.35 -32.66
C GLY A 233 0.44 3.50 -33.93
N LEU A 234 1.57 2.96 -34.42
CA LEU A 234 1.65 2.16 -35.61
C LEU A 234 0.66 0.97 -35.54
N ASN A 235 -0.14 0.80 -36.61
CA ASN A 235 -1.17 -0.22 -36.74
C ASN A 235 -2.39 -0.11 -35.82
N ALA A 236 -2.50 0.94 -35.01
CA ALA A 236 -3.71 1.25 -34.28
C ALA A 236 -4.63 2.16 -35.14
N PRO A 237 -5.96 1.94 -35.17
CA PRO A 237 -6.87 2.84 -35.86
C PRO A 237 -6.96 4.20 -35.13
N ALA A 238 -7.30 5.24 -35.90
CA ALA A 238 -7.51 6.57 -35.32
C ALA A 238 -8.58 6.52 -34.22
N GLY A 239 -8.34 7.19 -33.09
CA GLY A 239 -9.23 7.23 -31.94
C GLY A 239 -9.11 6.02 -30.98
N PHE A 240 -8.30 5.02 -31.30
CA PHE A 240 -8.18 3.81 -30.47
C PHE A 240 -7.71 4.13 -29.04
N ALA A 241 -6.71 5.00 -28.89
CA ALA A 241 -6.13 5.32 -27.59
C ALA A 241 -7.14 5.95 -26.62
N GLU A 242 -7.95 6.90 -27.11
CA GLU A 242 -8.97 7.60 -26.34
C GLU A 242 -10.15 6.69 -26.02
N GLU A 243 -10.65 5.94 -27.03
CA GLU A 243 -11.80 5.06 -26.85
C GLU A 243 -11.51 3.87 -25.95
N VAL A 244 -10.32 3.28 -26.04
CA VAL A 244 -9.94 2.15 -25.15
C VAL A 244 -9.75 2.61 -23.72
N ALA A 245 -9.22 3.81 -23.48
CA ALA A 245 -9.12 4.38 -22.13
C ALA A 245 -10.51 4.65 -21.54
N ALA A 246 -11.43 5.19 -22.34
CA ALA A 246 -12.82 5.37 -21.92
C ALA A 246 -13.53 4.03 -21.62
N GLU A 247 -13.23 2.98 -22.39
CA GLU A 247 -13.78 1.65 -22.15
C GLU A 247 -13.22 1.01 -20.87
N ILE A 248 -11.91 1.19 -20.60
CA ILE A 248 -11.29 0.79 -19.34
C ILE A 248 -11.95 1.53 -18.16
N SER A 249 -12.19 2.84 -18.30
CA SER A 249 -12.91 3.63 -17.29
C SER A 249 -14.30 3.07 -17.01
N ARG A 250 -15.05 2.73 -18.07
CA ARG A 250 -16.39 2.14 -17.94
C ARG A 250 -16.36 0.78 -17.22
N LEU A 251 -15.38 -0.07 -17.52
CA LEU A 251 -15.25 -1.40 -16.92
C LEU A 251 -14.81 -1.38 -15.46
N THR A 252 -13.99 -0.40 -15.09
CA THR A 252 -13.43 -0.29 -13.73
C THR A 252 -14.22 0.64 -12.81
N GLY A 253 -15.04 1.53 -13.37
CA GLY A 253 -15.67 2.62 -12.64
C GLY A 253 -14.68 3.72 -12.21
N LYS A 254 -13.46 3.76 -12.80
CA LYS A 254 -12.38 4.71 -12.47
C LYS A 254 -12.07 5.59 -13.69
N ASP A 255 -11.57 6.79 -13.45
CA ASP A 255 -11.37 7.82 -14.47
C ASP A 255 -9.99 7.69 -15.15
N PHE A 256 -9.85 6.74 -16.09
CA PHE A 256 -8.66 6.59 -16.90
C PHE A 256 -8.73 7.43 -18.18
N ARG A 257 -7.56 7.87 -18.67
CA ARG A 257 -7.44 8.63 -19.91
C ARG A 257 -6.21 8.22 -20.71
N SER A 258 -6.24 8.51 -22.00
CA SER A 258 -5.07 8.34 -22.87
C SER A 258 -3.96 9.30 -22.44
N ALA A 259 -2.74 8.81 -22.24
CA ALA A 259 -1.59 9.66 -21.93
C ALA A 259 -1.35 10.68 -23.06
N PRO A 260 -1.12 11.96 -22.73
CA PRO A 260 -0.95 13.02 -23.73
C PRO A 260 0.33 12.86 -24.56
N ASN A 261 1.33 12.17 -24.00
CA ASN A 261 2.59 11.86 -24.68
C ASN A 261 2.90 10.36 -24.55
N LYS A 262 2.71 9.61 -25.64
CA LYS A 262 2.95 8.16 -25.65
C LYS A 262 4.43 7.79 -25.56
N PHE A 263 5.34 8.66 -25.99
CA PHE A 263 6.78 8.44 -25.89
C PHE A 263 7.22 8.48 -24.43
N HIS A 264 6.72 9.44 -23.66
CA HIS A 264 6.90 9.49 -22.20
C HIS A 264 6.26 8.26 -21.54
N ALA A 265 5.02 7.96 -21.88
CA ALA A 265 4.26 6.88 -21.24
C ALA A 265 4.84 5.47 -21.45
N LEU A 266 5.70 5.25 -22.47
CA LEU A 266 6.39 3.98 -22.67
C LEU A 266 7.73 3.91 -21.91
N THR A 267 8.38 5.04 -21.65
CA THR A 267 9.76 5.09 -21.14
C THR A 267 9.89 5.53 -19.70
N SER A 268 9.09 6.50 -19.25
CA SER A 268 9.11 6.98 -17.88
C SER A 268 8.20 6.18 -16.96
N ARG A 269 8.61 6.12 -15.69
CA ARG A 269 7.83 5.54 -14.56
C ARG A 269 7.80 6.50 -13.37
N ASP A 270 7.91 7.79 -13.62
CA ASP A 270 7.91 8.84 -12.61
C ASP A 270 6.59 8.89 -11.82
N GLU A 271 5.48 8.57 -12.46
CA GLU A 271 4.17 8.46 -11.81
C GLU A 271 4.12 7.35 -10.75
N LEU A 272 4.80 6.22 -11.00
CA LEU A 272 4.91 5.12 -10.01
C LEU A 272 5.85 5.51 -8.86
N VAL A 273 6.96 6.19 -9.15
CA VAL A 273 7.88 6.70 -8.13
C VAL A 273 7.17 7.68 -7.22
N PHE A 274 6.41 8.61 -7.79
CA PHE A 274 5.64 9.60 -7.03
C PHE A 274 4.58 8.94 -6.15
N ALA A 275 3.79 8.03 -6.71
CA ALA A 275 2.77 7.31 -5.97
C ALA A 275 3.35 6.43 -4.86
N HIS A 276 4.47 5.74 -5.13
CA HIS A 276 5.15 4.96 -4.10
C HIS A 276 5.78 5.84 -3.03
N GLY A 277 6.23 7.05 -3.38
CA GLY A 277 6.66 8.05 -2.40
C GLY A 277 5.56 8.39 -1.37
N ALA A 278 4.30 8.48 -1.81
CA ALA A 278 3.17 8.64 -0.90
C ALA A 278 2.95 7.40 -0.02
N LEU A 279 3.14 6.19 -0.55
CA LEU A 279 3.11 4.95 0.25
C LEU A 279 4.25 4.87 1.26
N GLN A 280 5.44 5.41 0.93
CA GLN A 280 6.56 5.51 1.89
C GLN A 280 6.27 6.50 3.01
N ALA A 281 5.60 7.64 2.73
CA ALA A 281 5.15 8.56 3.76
C ALA A 281 4.20 7.86 4.74
N LEU A 282 3.17 7.19 4.22
CA LEU A 282 2.25 6.37 5.02
C LEU A 282 3.00 5.31 5.84
N ALA A 283 3.96 4.60 5.25
CA ALA A 283 4.76 3.60 5.97
C ALA A 283 5.56 4.23 7.13
N GLY A 284 6.09 5.45 6.95
CA GLY A 284 6.79 6.20 8.00
C GLY A 284 5.87 6.56 9.16
N ASP A 285 4.68 7.05 8.88
CA ASP A 285 3.71 7.42 9.91
C ASP A 285 3.10 6.20 10.62
N LEU A 286 2.88 5.09 9.91
CA LEU A 286 2.51 3.81 10.53
C LEU A 286 3.62 3.25 11.43
N MET A 287 4.89 3.41 11.05
CA MET A 287 6.05 3.05 11.89
C MET A 287 6.04 3.84 13.19
N LYS A 288 5.82 5.17 13.11
CA LYS A 288 5.71 6.03 14.29
C LYS A 288 4.54 5.62 15.17
N LEU A 289 3.35 5.50 14.63
CA LEU A 289 2.14 5.08 15.35
C LEU A 289 2.37 3.77 16.11
N ALA A 290 2.88 2.75 15.42
CA ALA A 290 3.12 1.44 16.02
C ALA A 290 4.17 1.49 17.13
N ASN A 291 5.23 2.28 16.96
CA ASN A 291 6.27 2.43 17.99
C ASN A 291 5.76 3.20 19.22
N ASP A 292 5.00 4.27 19.05
CA ASP A 292 4.40 5.00 20.16
C ASP A 292 3.49 4.07 20.99
N ILE A 293 2.61 3.31 20.33
CA ILE A 293 1.73 2.36 21.00
C ILE A 293 2.52 1.27 21.73
N ARG A 294 3.60 0.74 21.13
CA ARG A 294 4.50 -0.24 21.82
C ARG A 294 5.12 0.34 23.06
N TRP A 295 5.63 1.58 23.00
CA TRP A 295 6.21 2.25 24.15
C TRP A 295 5.18 2.48 25.24
N LEU A 296 4.02 3.03 24.91
CA LEU A 296 2.95 3.30 25.86
C LEU A 296 2.40 2.02 26.51
N GLY A 297 2.34 0.92 25.76
CA GLY A 297 1.93 -0.40 26.26
C GLY A 297 3.03 -1.23 26.91
N SER A 298 4.26 -0.71 27.03
CA SER A 298 5.41 -1.46 27.56
C SER A 298 5.26 -1.78 29.05
N GLY A 299 5.74 -2.95 29.47
CA GLY A 299 5.71 -3.36 30.86
C GLY A 299 5.24 -4.80 31.03
N PRO A 300 4.20 -5.06 31.86
CA PRO A 300 3.25 -4.10 32.48
C PRO A 300 3.77 -3.36 33.74
N ARG A 301 4.81 -3.86 34.42
CA ARG A 301 5.27 -3.25 35.69
C ARG A 301 6.54 -2.42 35.56
N ASN A 302 7.46 -2.83 34.64
CA ASN A 302 8.79 -2.21 34.50
C ASN A 302 8.88 -1.35 33.21
N GLY A 303 7.77 -0.95 32.62
CA GLY A 303 7.69 -0.06 31.49
C GLY A 303 6.73 1.09 31.74
N LEU A 304 6.28 1.77 30.66
CA LEU A 304 5.37 2.91 30.78
C LEU A 304 3.98 2.49 31.28
N GLY A 305 3.44 1.38 30.77
CA GLY A 305 2.17 0.80 31.21
C GLY A 305 0.96 1.70 31.06
N GLU A 306 0.99 2.68 30.16
CA GLU A 306 -0.06 3.68 29.97
C GLU A 306 -1.21 3.17 29.08
N LEU A 307 -0.98 2.09 28.32
CA LEU A 307 -1.99 1.44 27.51
C LEU A 307 -2.14 -0.05 27.85
N PHE A 308 -3.37 -0.55 27.80
CA PHE A 308 -3.67 -1.96 27.70
C PHE A 308 -3.90 -2.30 26.22
N LEU A 309 -3.14 -3.27 25.72
CA LEU A 309 -3.26 -3.77 24.34
C LEU A 309 -4.00 -5.12 24.33
N PRO A 310 -4.72 -5.46 23.26
CA PRO A 310 -5.33 -6.78 23.11
C PRO A 310 -4.32 -7.93 23.21
N GLU A 311 -4.70 -8.98 23.90
CA GLU A 311 -3.94 -10.22 24.02
C GLU A 311 -4.38 -11.19 22.94
N ASN A 312 -3.59 -11.28 21.85
CA ASN A 312 -3.97 -12.09 20.69
C ASN A 312 -3.36 -13.50 20.70
N GLU A 313 -2.19 -13.65 21.36
CA GLU A 313 -1.42 -14.89 21.35
C GLU A 313 -0.41 -14.93 22.54
N PRO A 314 0.04 -16.12 22.97
CA PRO A 314 1.13 -16.23 23.94
C PRO A 314 2.42 -15.61 23.41
N GLY A 315 3.04 -14.74 24.20
CA GLY A 315 4.21 -13.96 23.78
C GLY A 315 5.57 -14.63 24.00
N SER A 316 5.61 -15.81 24.64
CA SER A 316 6.87 -16.49 24.96
C SER A 316 6.68 -17.98 25.18
N SER A 317 7.63 -18.78 24.72
CA SER A 317 7.67 -20.24 24.96
C SER A 317 8.15 -20.61 26.36
N ILE A 318 8.83 -19.71 27.08
CA ILE A 318 9.46 -19.98 28.39
C ILE A 318 9.02 -19.03 29.51
N MET A 319 8.28 -17.97 29.20
CA MET A 319 7.76 -16.99 30.17
C MET A 319 6.22 -17.01 30.15
N PRO A 320 5.58 -17.83 31.01
CA PRO A 320 4.12 -17.93 31.03
C PRO A 320 3.47 -16.58 31.36
N GLY A 321 2.42 -16.23 30.62
CA GLY A 321 1.67 -14.99 30.81
C GLY A 321 2.30 -13.74 30.17
N LYS A 322 3.45 -13.87 29.46
CA LYS A 322 4.00 -12.77 28.69
C LYS A 322 3.21 -12.56 27.42
N VAL A 323 2.75 -11.32 27.19
CA VAL A 323 2.07 -10.89 25.96
C VAL A 323 2.91 -9.82 25.29
N ASN A 324 3.08 -9.93 23.97
CA ASN A 324 3.87 -8.98 23.19
C ASN A 324 2.94 -8.12 22.30
N PRO A 325 3.34 -6.90 21.92
CA PRO A 325 2.61 -6.03 21.01
C PRO A 325 2.84 -6.45 19.54
N THR A 326 2.52 -7.72 19.20
CA THR A 326 2.89 -8.37 17.93
C THR A 326 2.31 -7.70 16.70
N GLN A 327 1.12 -7.11 16.79
CA GLN A 327 0.53 -6.34 15.69
C GLN A 327 1.33 -5.06 15.36
N CYS A 328 1.86 -4.40 16.39
CA CYS A 328 2.76 -3.27 16.19
C CYS A 328 4.07 -3.71 15.53
N GLU A 329 4.62 -4.87 15.94
CA GLU A 329 5.83 -5.43 15.35
C GLU A 329 5.63 -5.79 13.87
N ALA A 330 4.53 -6.43 13.54
CA ALA A 330 4.16 -6.76 12.15
C ALA A 330 4.04 -5.48 11.29
N LEU A 331 3.37 -4.46 11.80
CA LEU A 331 3.19 -3.20 11.08
C LEU A 331 4.53 -2.47 10.83
N THR A 332 5.45 -2.49 11.80
CA THR A 332 6.79 -1.92 11.62
C THR A 332 7.62 -2.69 10.58
N MET A 333 7.51 -4.03 10.53
CA MET A 333 8.18 -4.84 9.49
C MET A 333 7.61 -4.56 8.10
N ILE A 334 6.29 -4.38 7.97
CA ILE A 334 5.64 -3.96 6.73
C ILE A 334 6.20 -2.61 6.27
N ALA A 335 6.31 -1.65 7.17
CA ALA A 335 6.88 -0.33 6.85
C ALA A 335 8.33 -0.44 6.32
N VAL A 336 9.16 -1.29 6.93
CA VAL A 336 10.53 -1.56 6.43
C VAL A 336 10.50 -2.12 5.01
N GLN A 337 9.62 -3.10 4.73
CA GLN A 337 9.51 -3.69 3.39
C GLN A 337 9.07 -2.66 2.34
N VAL A 338 8.10 -1.82 2.66
CA VAL A 338 7.64 -0.74 1.75
C VAL A 338 8.76 0.25 1.45
N MET A 339 9.56 0.64 2.46
CA MET A 339 10.71 1.52 2.26
C MET A 339 11.78 0.87 1.37
N ALA A 340 12.04 -0.44 1.53
CA ALA A 340 12.98 -1.19 0.71
C ALA A 340 12.51 -1.27 -0.76
N ASN A 341 11.24 -1.56 -1.00
CA ASN A 341 10.64 -1.59 -2.33
C ASN A 341 10.76 -0.21 -3.03
N GLY A 342 10.64 0.88 -2.28
CA GLY A 342 10.77 2.22 -2.84
C GLY A 342 12.16 2.50 -3.43
N ALA A 343 13.21 1.95 -2.86
CA ALA A 343 14.55 2.04 -3.43
C ALA A 343 14.63 1.28 -4.77
N GLY A 344 14.09 0.05 -4.83
CA GLY A 344 14.00 -0.74 -6.04
C GLY A 344 13.22 -0.05 -7.16
N ILE A 345 12.03 0.50 -6.81
CA ILE A 345 11.19 1.27 -7.75
C ILE A 345 11.95 2.49 -8.31
N GLY A 346 12.65 3.25 -7.46
CA GLY A 346 13.43 4.40 -7.90
C GLY A 346 14.53 4.03 -8.89
N PHE A 347 15.28 2.96 -8.61
CA PHE A 347 16.30 2.45 -9.53
C PHE A 347 15.70 1.92 -10.83
N ALA A 348 14.67 1.09 -10.76
CA ALA A 348 14.03 0.51 -11.94
C ALA A 348 13.39 1.58 -12.84
N ALA A 349 12.78 2.59 -12.26
CA ALA A 349 12.21 3.71 -13.01
C ALA A 349 13.26 4.54 -13.76
N SER A 350 14.50 4.66 -13.22
CA SER A 350 15.59 5.40 -13.84
C SER A 350 16.20 4.72 -15.06
N GLN A 351 15.82 3.48 -15.39
CA GLN A 351 16.44 2.63 -16.40
C GLN A 351 15.76 2.62 -17.77
N GLY A 352 14.90 3.60 -18.07
CA GLY A 352 14.35 3.77 -19.42
C GLY A 352 15.44 4.15 -20.43
N ASN A 353 15.54 3.37 -21.52
CA ASN A 353 16.49 3.63 -22.59
C ASN A 353 15.74 3.82 -23.91
N PHE A 354 15.95 4.97 -24.56
CA PHE A 354 15.24 5.38 -25.76
C PHE A 354 13.73 5.28 -25.57
N GLU A 355 13.02 4.42 -26.29
CA GLU A 355 11.55 4.38 -26.34
C GLU A 355 10.92 3.35 -25.39
N LEU A 356 11.69 2.71 -24.48
CA LEU A 356 11.12 1.71 -23.56
C LEU A 356 11.87 1.59 -22.25
N ASN A 357 11.14 1.48 -21.14
CA ASN A 357 11.63 0.95 -19.89
C ASN A 357 11.47 -0.58 -19.86
N VAL A 358 12.55 -1.30 -19.55
CA VAL A 358 12.56 -2.77 -19.51
C VAL A 358 12.75 -3.35 -18.11
N PHE A 359 12.19 -2.68 -17.09
CA PHE A 359 12.14 -3.10 -15.69
C PHE A 359 10.69 -3.21 -15.17
N LEU A 360 9.73 -3.31 -16.08
CA LEU A 360 8.30 -3.24 -15.77
C LEU A 360 7.82 -4.36 -14.83
N PRO A 361 8.25 -5.64 -14.96
CA PRO A 361 7.80 -6.69 -14.05
C PRO A 361 8.21 -6.48 -12.59
N VAL A 362 9.44 -6.01 -12.33
CA VAL A 362 9.90 -5.72 -10.97
C VAL A 362 9.19 -4.50 -10.39
N LEU A 363 8.95 -3.46 -11.20
CA LEU A 363 8.14 -2.29 -10.79
C LEU A 363 6.73 -2.72 -10.36
N ALA A 364 6.10 -3.60 -11.14
CA ALA A 364 4.78 -4.15 -10.81
C ALA A 364 4.81 -4.92 -9.49
N HIS A 365 5.79 -5.80 -9.31
CA HIS A 365 5.93 -6.62 -8.11
C HIS A 365 6.08 -5.76 -6.85
N GLU A 366 7.05 -4.85 -6.84
CA GLU A 366 7.36 -4.04 -5.66
C GLU A 366 6.25 -3.05 -5.31
N PHE A 367 5.64 -2.41 -6.33
CA PHE A 367 4.54 -1.47 -6.10
C PHE A 367 3.30 -2.18 -5.52
N LEU A 368 2.87 -3.25 -6.17
CA LEU A 368 1.67 -3.98 -5.76
C LEU A 368 1.86 -4.73 -4.44
N GLN A 369 3.07 -5.25 -4.17
CA GLN A 369 3.40 -5.81 -2.86
C GLN A 369 3.27 -4.75 -1.77
N SER A 370 3.82 -3.55 -1.98
CA SER A 370 3.73 -2.44 -1.02
C SER A 370 2.27 -2.05 -0.73
N ALA A 371 1.46 -1.87 -1.78
CA ALA A 371 0.06 -1.51 -1.63
C ALA A 371 -0.74 -2.58 -0.87
N ARG A 372 -0.53 -3.86 -1.22
CA ARG A 372 -1.19 -5.00 -0.56
C ARG A 372 -0.80 -5.11 0.91
N LEU A 373 0.50 -5.07 1.22
CA LEU A 373 0.99 -5.18 2.59
C LEU A 373 0.48 -4.04 3.47
N LEU A 374 0.44 -2.81 2.96
CA LEU A 374 -0.12 -1.67 3.69
C LEU A 374 -1.61 -1.85 3.95
N ALA A 375 -2.39 -2.23 2.94
CA ALA A 375 -3.83 -2.42 3.08
C ALA A 375 -4.18 -3.54 4.08
N GLU A 376 -3.54 -4.70 3.95
CA GLU A 376 -3.75 -5.85 4.83
C GLU A 376 -3.21 -5.59 6.25
N GLY A 377 -2.04 -4.97 6.35
CA GLY A 377 -1.40 -4.61 7.62
C GLY A 377 -2.24 -3.62 8.43
N MET A 378 -2.76 -2.56 7.80
CA MET A 378 -3.66 -1.60 8.46
C MET A 378 -4.96 -2.26 8.94
N ARG A 379 -5.58 -3.12 8.13
CA ARG A 379 -6.79 -3.85 8.54
C ARG A 379 -6.52 -4.79 9.71
N SER A 380 -5.42 -5.57 9.64
CA SER A 380 -5.03 -6.46 10.74
C SER A 380 -4.74 -5.68 12.02
N PHE A 381 -3.94 -4.62 11.93
CA PHE A 381 -3.61 -3.77 13.05
C PHE A 381 -4.86 -3.11 13.67
N ARG A 382 -5.77 -2.59 12.84
CA ARG A 382 -7.03 -2.02 13.31
C ARG A 382 -7.83 -3.04 14.12
N LEU A 383 -8.13 -4.20 13.50
CA LEU A 383 -9.01 -5.21 14.11
C LEU A 383 -8.40 -5.89 15.34
N ARG A 384 -7.08 -6.07 15.36
CA ARG A 384 -6.38 -6.87 16.38
C ARG A 384 -5.59 -6.03 17.40
N CYS A 385 -5.50 -4.72 17.18
CA CYS A 385 -4.83 -3.81 18.11
C CYS A 385 -5.66 -2.54 18.34
N ALA A 386 -5.79 -1.66 17.34
CA ALA A 386 -6.33 -0.31 17.52
C ALA A 386 -7.74 -0.29 18.13
N ASP A 387 -8.66 -1.13 17.63
CA ASP A 387 -10.05 -1.22 18.13
C ASP A 387 -10.15 -1.75 19.58
N GLY A 388 -9.08 -2.33 20.13
CA GLY A 388 -9.04 -2.88 21.48
C GLY A 388 -8.11 -2.15 22.45
N ILE A 389 -7.50 -1.04 22.04
CA ILE A 389 -6.66 -0.21 22.92
C ILE A 389 -7.51 0.40 24.04
N ARG A 390 -7.03 0.33 25.27
CA ARG A 390 -7.64 0.99 26.44
C ARG A 390 -6.58 1.78 27.19
N ALA A 391 -6.91 3.02 27.55
CA ALA A 391 -6.04 3.83 28.41
C ALA A 391 -5.97 3.26 29.83
N ASN A 392 -4.78 3.11 30.36
CA ASN A 392 -4.55 2.90 31.78
C ASN A 392 -4.54 4.26 32.50
N ARG A 393 -5.74 4.79 32.75
CA ARG A 393 -5.94 6.14 33.31
C ARG A 393 -5.23 6.33 34.65
N GLU A 394 -5.20 5.28 35.47
CA GLU A 394 -4.51 5.32 36.79
C GLU A 394 -3.00 5.50 36.60
N LYS A 395 -2.42 4.72 35.67
CA LYS A 395 -0.98 4.81 35.38
C LYS A 395 -0.60 6.13 34.72
N MET A 396 -1.42 6.63 33.79
CA MET A 396 -1.22 7.96 33.21
C MET A 396 -1.24 9.05 34.27
N ALA A 397 -2.21 9.03 35.18
CA ALA A 397 -2.31 9.97 36.28
C ALA A 397 -1.15 9.83 37.30
N GLU A 398 -0.71 8.60 37.60
CA GLU A 398 0.46 8.35 38.43
C GLU A 398 1.73 8.94 37.81
N ASN A 399 2.01 8.62 36.56
CA ASN A 399 3.18 9.12 35.82
C ASN A 399 3.16 10.65 35.74
N LEU A 400 2.00 11.24 35.47
CA LEU A 400 1.83 12.69 35.45
C LEU A 400 2.19 13.33 36.81
N ARG A 401 1.62 12.82 37.89
CA ARG A 401 1.92 13.36 39.26
C ARG A 401 3.40 13.27 39.63
N ARG A 402 4.13 12.28 39.11
CA ARG A 402 5.58 12.11 39.34
C ARG A 402 6.44 12.95 38.42
N SER A 403 5.90 13.52 37.35
CA SER A 403 6.68 14.32 36.40
C SER A 403 7.16 15.61 37.05
N LEU A 404 8.48 15.81 37.02
CA LEU A 404 9.10 17.05 37.49
C LEU A 404 8.86 18.22 36.55
N MET A 405 8.47 17.96 35.31
CA MET A 405 8.21 19.01 34.32
C MET A 405 6.92 19.77 34.56
N LEU A 406 6.08 19.30 35.46
CA LEU A 406 4.94 20.05 36.01
C LEU A 406 5.38 21.33 36.74
N VAL A 407 6.62 21.45 37.15
CA VAL A 407 7.20 22.68 37.71
C VAL A 407 7.05 23.88 36.76
N THR A 408 6.88 23.64 35.48
CA THR A 408 6.64 24.68 34.45
C THR A 408 5.40 25.51 34.77
N ALA A 409 4.36 24.93 35.41
CA ALA A 409 3.17 25.66 35.85
C ALA A 409 3.48 26.70 36.92
N LEU A 410 4.52 26.48 37.73
CA LEU A 410 4.90 27.38 38.79
C LEU A 410 5.82 28.51 38.32
N SER A 411 6.51 28.33 37.18
CA SER A 411 7.53 29.28 36.67
C SER A 411 7.02 30.72 36.51
N PRO A 412 5.78 30.99 36.05
CA PRO A 412 5.28 32.35 35.97
C PRO A 412 5.18 33.08 37.30
N THR A 413 5.00 32.33 38.42
CA THR A 413 4.82 32.89 39.77
C THR A 413 6.13 32.97 40.55
N ILE A 414 6.95 31.88 40.50
CA ILE A 414 8.16 31.80 41.34
C ILE A 414 9.45 32.14 40.57
N GLY A 415 9.36 32.32 39.26
CA GLY A 415 10.49 32.54 38.35
C GLY A 415 11.20 31.25 37.93
N TYR A 416 11.92 31.32 36.79
CA TYR A 416 12.60 30.16 36.20
C TYR A 416 13.64 29.52 37.09
N GLU A 417 14.46 30.32 37.79
CA GLU A 417 15.55 29.83 38.67
C GLU A 417 15.00 29.06 39.87
N ALA A 418 13.98 29.61 40.54
CA ALA A 418 13.34 28.92 41.66
C ALA A 418 12.60 27.65 41.23
N ALA A 419 11.98 27.66 40.08
CA ALA A 419 11.36 26.47 39.49
C ALA A 419 12.41 25.39 39.17
N ALA A 420 13.55 25.77 38.59
CA ALA A 420 14.66 24.85 38.32
C ALA A 420 15.26 24.24 39.58
N GLU A 421 15.44 25.04 40.62
CA GLU A 421 15.93 24.56 41.94
C GLU A 421 14.91 23.64 42.62
N THR A 422 13.61 23.92 42.49
CA THR A 422 12.54 23.05 42.98
C THR A 422 12.57 21.68 42.29
N ALA A 423 12.68 21.63 40.98
CA ALA A 423 12.78 20.37 40.22
C ALA A 423 14.06 19.59 40.55
N LYS A 424 15.22 20.26 40.68
CA LYS A 424 16.48 19.63 41.03
C LYS A 424 16.45 19.06 42.47
N LEU A 425 15.88 19.78 43.43
CA LEU A 425 15.72 19.30 44.80
C LEU A 425 14.78 18.09 44.83
N ALA A 426 13.63 18.17 44.14
CA ALA A 426 12.68 17.08 44.05
C ALA A 426 13.34 15.80 43.48
N HIS A 427 14.11 15.95 42.41
CA HIS A 427 14.83 14.82 41.77
C HIS A 427 15.90 14.22 42.68
N ARG A 428 16.74 15.07 43.30
CA ARG A 428 17.87 14.62 44.10
C ARG A 428 17.45 13.89 45.39
N GLU A 429 16.34 14.30 45.97
CA GLU A 429 15.89 13.79 47.27
C GLU A 429 14.63 12.94 47.20
N ASP A 430 14.20 12.57 45.98
CA ASP A 430 12.97 11.78 45.66
C ASP A 430 11.72 12.38 46.35
N LEU A 431 11.59 13.71 46.27
CA LEU A 431 10.45 14.46 46.79
C LEU A 431 9.43 14.76 45.67
N THR A 432 8.20 15.02 46.08
CA THR A 432 7.24 15.66 45.20
C THR A 432 7.61 17.12 44.91
N LEU A 433 7.15 17.69 43.81
CA LEU A 433 7.33 19.13 43.51
C LEU A 433 6.77 20.00 44.65
N ARG A 434 5.66 19.58 45.27
CA ARG A 434 5.06 20.28 46.42
C ARG A 434 5.99 20.31 47.60
N GLU A 435 6.51 19.16 48.02
CA GLU A 435 7.45 19.06 49.15
C GLU A 435 8.71 19.87 48.90
N ALA A 436 9.28 19.79 47.72
CA ALA A 436 10.47 20.54 47.33
C ALA A 436 10.23 22.06 47.34
N CYS A 437 9.10 22.52 46.81
CA CYS A 437 8.72 23.92 46.77
C CYS A 437 8.51 24.52 48.16
N LEU A 438 7.82 23.79 49.04
CA LEU A 438 7.62 24.17 50.45
C LEU A 438 8.95 24.24 51.20
N ARG A 439 9.84 23.27 50.97
CA ARG A 439 11.15 23.20 51.64
C ARG A 439 12.09 24.33 51.23
N LEU A 440 12.00 24.78 49.98
CA LEU A 440 12.72 25.95 49.48
C LEU A 440 12.07 27.28 49.90
N GLY A 441 10.88 27.24 50.47
CA GLY A 441 10.14 28.43 50.88
C GLY A 441 9.64 29.27 49.72
N CYS A 442 9.51 28.67 48.50
CA CYS A 442 9.05 29.39 47.31
C CYS A 442 7.55 29.74 47.38
N LEU A 443 6.73 28.84 47.96
CA LEU A 443 5.28 28.98 48.09
C LEU A 443 4.81 28.34 49.38
N THR A 444 3.67 28.76 49.91
CA THR A 444 2.94 28.01 50.94
C THR A 444 2.20 26.84 50.32
N GLY A 445 1.74 25.87 51.12
CA GLY A 445 0.95 24.74 50.65
C GLY A 445 -0.34 25.19 49.94
N GLU A 446 -1.04 26.15 50.49
CA GLU A 446 -2.25 26.73 49.90
C GLU A 446 -1.98 27.43 48.56
N GLN A 447 -0.87 28.17 48.48
CA GLN A 447 -0.46 28.83 47.24
C GLN A 447 -0.07 27.81 46.16
N PHE A 448 0.66 26.74 46.54
CA PHE A 448 1.00 25.68 45.59
C PHE A 448 -0.24 25.00 45.05
N ASP A 449 -1.14 24.57 45.93
CA ASP A 449 -2.36 23.85 45.56
C ASP A 449 -3.31 24.72 44.72
N ALA A 450 -3.27 26.04 44.88
CA ALA A 450 -4.03 27.01 44.10
C ALA A 450 -3.44 27.29 42.67
N LEU A 451 -2.16 26.93 42.46
CA LEU A 451 -1.45 27.19 41.19
C LEU A 451 -1.20 25.92 40.37
N PHE A 452 -1.31 24.75 41.00
CA PHE A 452 -0.88 23.49 40.40
C PHE A 452 -2.05 22.74 39.79
N HIS A 453 -2.43 23.16 38.57
CA HIS A 453 -3.52 22.63 37.81
C HIS A 453 -3.01 22.06 36.47
N PRO A 454 -2.51 20.79 36.42
CA PRO A 454 -2.02 20.19 35.17
C PRO A 454 -3.04 20.18 34.04
N GLU A 455 -4.33 20.17 34.37
CA GLU A 455 -5.45 20.23 33.41
C GLU A 455 -5.54 21.57 32.66
N GLU A 456 -5.02 22.65 33.22
CA GLU A 456 -4.97 23.97 32.58
C GLU A 456 -3.76 24.16 31.66
N MET A 457 -2.85 23.16 31.63
CA MET A 457 -1.65 23.18 30.79
C MET A 457 -1.83 22.53 29.40
N VAL A 458 -3.00 21.97 29.09
CA VAL A 458 -3.32 21.22 27.87
C VAL A 458 -4.30 21.94 26.98
#